data_9b9100afef44cbdec7d1048e17740c3f
#
_entry.id   9b9100afef44cbdec7d1048e17740c3f
#
_cell.length_a   1.000
_cell.length_b   1.000
_cell.length_c   1.000
_cell.angle_alpha   90.00
_cell.angle_beta   90.00
_cell.angle_gamma   90.00
#
_symmetry.space_group_name_H-M   'P 1'
#
loop_
_entity.id
_entity.type
_entity.pdbx_description
1 polymer ?
#
loop_
_entity_poly.entity_id
_entity_poly.type
_entity_poly.pdbx_seq_one_letter_code
_entity_poly.pdbx_strand_id
1 'polypeptide(L)'
;MLLQTVIDIAVKCGWSVTVSVIDADCTAFDFRRRTRSGVPFCFCADMKGGDPVTLLDDILSFIDAFRPPTFARQWCELSGDGYSLEAKALAEMDDMRTEAWLLAVELSEAIASPERRSPPWHIWN
;
A
#
# COMPACT_ATOMS: atom_id res chain seq x y z
N MET A 1 -3.64 13.75 -10.65
CA MET A 1 -2.98 12.44 -10.82
C MET A 1 -3.97 11.45 -11.39
N LEU A 2 -3.57 10.76 -12.42
CA LEU A 2 -4.44 9.78 -13.06
C LEU A 2 -4.47 8.48 -12.26
N LEU A 3 -5.62 7.81 -12.31
CA LEU A 3 -5.80 6.51 -11.69
C LEU A 3 -4.69 5.52 -12.08
N GLN A 4 -4.36 5.49 -13.37
CA GLN A 4 -3.32 4.60 -13.88
C GLN A 4 -1.95 4.91 -13.27
N THR A 5 -1.68 6.16 -12.96
CA THR A 5 -0.42 6.55 -12.32
C THR A 5 -0.29 5.92 -10.92
N VAL A 6 -1.39 5.90 -10.15
CA VAL A 6 -1.39 5.25 -8.85
C VAL A 6 -1.13 3.76 -8.98
N ILE A 7 -1.80 3.12 -9.93
CA ILE A 7 -1.62 1.68 -10.20
C ILE A 7 -0.17 1.40 -10.58
N ASP A 8 0.41 2.20 -11.47
CA ASP A 8 1.79 2.02 -11.93
C ASP A 8 2.80 2.16 -10.79
N ILE A 9 2.58 3.12 -9.90
CA ILE A 9 3.43 3.30 -8.72
C ILE A 9 3.36 2.08 -7.82
N ALA A 10 2.15 1.59 -7.55
CA ALA A 10 1.95 0.43 -6.69
C ALA A 10 2.61 -0.83 -7.28
N VAL A 11 2.43 -1.05 -8.57
CA VAL A 11 3.03 -2.21 -9.26
C VAL A 11 4.55 -2.12 -9.21
N LYS A 12 5.11 -0.94 -9.42
CA LYS A 12 6.55 -0.72 -9.32
C LYS A 12 7.07 -1.05 -7.92
N CYS A 13 6.26 -0.81 -6.89
CA CYS A 13 6.61 -1.11 -5.50
C CYS A 13 6.31 -2.57 -5.11
N GLY A 14 5.85 -3.39 -6.04
CA GLY A 14 5.61 -4.81 -5.79
C GLY A 14 4.20 -5.16 -5.34
N TRP A 15 3.25 -4.24 -5.47
CA TRP A 15 1.86 -4.48 -5.09
C TRP A 15 0.99 -4.80 -6.31
N SER A 16 0.04 -5.71 -6.13
CA SER A 16 -1.07 -5.88 -7.05
C SER A 16 -2.21 -4.99 -6.59
N VAL A 17 -2.91 -4.36 -7.51
CA VAL A 17 -3.93 -3.37 -7.17
C VAL A 17 -5.24 -3.72 -7.85
N THR A 18 -6.31 -3.75 -7.06
CA THR A 18 -7.67 -3.81 -7.56
C THR A 18 -8.35 -2.49 -7.22
N VAL A 19 -9.03 -1.92 -8.19
CA VAL A 19 -9.70 -0.63 -8.04
C VAL A 19 -11.20 -0.83 -8.16
N SER A 20 -11.94 -0.25 -7.22
CA SER A 20 -13.40 -0.29 -7.22
C SER A 20 -13.95 1.13 -7.06
N VAL A 21 -14.77 1.55 -8.00
CA VAL A 21 -15.47 2.83 -7.90
C VAL A 21 -16.69 2.62 -7.01
N ILE A 22 -16.66 3.19 -5.82
CA ILE A 22 -17.74 3.04 -4.84
C ILE A 22 -18.90 3.97 -5.22
N ASP A 23 -18.56 5.24 -5.50
CA ASP A 23 -19.52 6.22 -5.98
C ASP A 23 -18.77 7.34 -6.73
N ALA A 24 -19.45 8.43 -7.07
CA ALA A 24 -18.87 9.54 -7.83
C ALA A 24 -17.69 10.20 -7.10
N ASP A 25 -17.66 10.11 -5.77
CA ASP A 25 -16.66 10.79 -4.95
C ASP A 25 -15.64 9.87 -4.30
N CYS A 26 -15.82 8.56 -4.40
CA CYS A 26 -14.97 7.61 -3.70
C CYS A 26 -14.52 6.47 -4.60
N THR A 27 -13.20 6.26 -4.66
CA THR A 27 -12.59 5.13 -5.35
C THR A 27 -11.76 4.34 -4.34
N ALA A 28 -12.04 3.06 -4.21
CA ALA A 28 -11.35 2.19 -3.29
C ALA A 28 -10.21 1.46 -4.00
N PHE A 29 -9.06 1.41 -3.35
CA PHE A 29 -7.89 0.68 -3.81
C PHE A 29 -7.62 -0.47 -2.87
N ASP A 30 -7.49 -1.66 -3.41
CA ASP A 30 -7.14 -2.86 -2.67
C ASP A 30 -5.73 -3.26 -3.07
N PHE A 31 -4.77 -3.09 -2.16
CA PHE A 31 -3.36 -3.39 -2.40
C PHE A 31 -3.05 -4.76 -1.82
N ARG A 32 -2.49 -5.63 -2.64
CA ARG A 32 -2.21 -7.01 -2.27
C ARG A 32 -0.79 -7.39 -2.62
N ARG A 33 -0.20 -8.21 -1.76
CA ARG A 33 1.07 -8.87 -2.04
C ARG A 33 1.21 -10.09 -1.13
N ARG A 34 2.25 -10.86 -1.35
CA ARG A 34 2.56 -11.98 -0.48
C ARG A 34 3.76 -11.66 0.38
N THR A 35 3.76 -12.18 1.60
CA THR A 35 4.93 -12.11 2.47
C THR A 35 6.03 -13.02 1.93
N ARG A 36 7.19 -12.96 2.56
CA ARG A 36 8.35 -13.79 2.20
C ARG A 36 8.02 -15.28 2.20
N SER A 37 7.17 -15.72 3.12
CA SER A 37 6.72 -17.10 3.21
C SER A 37 5.52 -17.42 2.31
N GLY A 38 5.03 -16.45 1.54
CA GLY A 38 3.91 -16.65 0.63
C GLY A 38 2.54 -16.42 1.26
N VAL A 39 2.47 -15.84 2.45
CA VAL A 39 1.19 -15.54 3.09
C VAL A 39 0.55 -14.33 2.41
N PRO A 40 -0.73 -14.43 2.02
CA PRO A 40 -1.42 -13.28 1.42
C PRO A 40 -1.54 -12.14 2.42
N PHE A 41 -1.22 -10.93 1.96
CA PHE A 41 -1.39 -9.73 2.74
C PHE A 41 -2.08 -8.68 1.89
N CYS A 42 -3.08 -8.01 2.44
CA CYS A 42 -3.76 -6.93 1.72
C CYS A 42 -4.18 -5.83 2.68
N PHE A 43 -4.32 -4.65 2.12
CA PHE A 43 -4.96 -3.54 2.82
C PHE A 43 -5.70 -2.67 1.80
N CYS A 44 -6.68 -1.93 2.28
CA CYS A 44 -7.49 -1.05 1.45
C CYS A 44 -7.30 0.39 1.84
N ALA A 45 -7.38 1.27 0.86
CA ALA A 45 -7.34 2.71 1.08
C ALA A 45 -8.22 3.39 0.04
N ASP A 46 -8.84 4.49 0.42
CA ASP A 46 -9.80 5.21 -0.42
C ASP A 46 -9.22 6.53 -0.91
N MET A 47 -9.54 6.84 -2.16
CA MET A 47 -9.30 8.15 -2.73
C MET A 47 -10.63 8.88 -2.87
N LYS A 48 -10.75 10.06 -2.27
CA LYS A 48 -11.97 10.84 -2.26
C LYS A 48 -11.84 12.07 -3.14
N GLY A 49 -12.90 12.34 -3.91
CA GLY A 49 -12.95 13.51 -4.77
C GLY A 49 -11.87 13.52 -5.85
N GLY A 50 -11.34 12.37 -6.25
CA GLY A 50 -10.26 12.30 -7.20
C GLY A 50 -8.94 12.88 -6.71
N ASP A 51 -8.83 13.16 -5.42
CA ASP A 51 -7.66 13.80 -4.82
C ASP A 51 -6.68 12.75 -4.27
N PRO A 52 -5.50 12.61 -4.87
CA PRO A 52 -4.51 11.62 -4.43
C PRO A 52 -3.98 11.86 -3.02
N VAL A 53 -4.07 13.08 -2.50
CA VAL A 53 -3.68 13.37 -1.12
C VAL A 53 -4.55 12.59 -0.14
N THR A 54 -5.85 12.45 -0.42
CA THR A 54 -6.74 11.68 0.44
C THR A 54 -6.37 10.20 0.45
N LEU A 55 -5.95 9.66 -0.68
CA LEU A 55 -5.44 8.29 -0.75
C LEU A 55 -4.17 8.12 0.08
N LEU A 56 -3.23 9.05 -0.06
CA LEU A 56 -1.99 9.03 0.72
C LEU A 56 -2.29 9.08 2.21
N ASP A 57 -3.17 9.98 2.62
CA ASP A 57 -3.56 10.10 4.03
C ASP A 57 -4.16 8.80 4.57
N ASP A 58 -4.96 8.13 3.75
CA ASP A 58 -5.60 6.88 4.16
C ASP A 58 -4.56 5.75 4.29
N ILE A 59 -3.60 5.68 3.39
CA ILE A 59 -2.49 4.72 3.48
C ILE A 59 -1.68 4.98 4.75
N LEU A 60 -1.35 6.22 5.03
CA LEU A 60 -0.60 6.59 6.24
C LEU A 60 -1.38 6.26 7.50
N SER A 61 -2.70 6.44 7.49
CA SER A 61 -3.56 6.05 8.61
C SER A 61 -3.53 4.56 8.84
N PHE A 62 -3.55 3.76 7.77
CA PHE A 62 -3.40 2.31 7.88
C PHE A 62 -2.06 1.95 8.54
N ILE A 63 -0.96 2.54 8.06
CA ILE A 63 0.38 2.27 8.59
C ILE A 63 0.45 2.61 10.08
N ASP A 64 -0.12 3.73 10.47
CA ASP A 64 -0.13 4.17 11.86
C ASP A 64 -0.96 3.25 12.75
N ALA A 65 -2.08 2.75 12.24
CA ALA A 65 -2.95 1.85 12.96
C ALA A 65 -2.48 0.38 12.96
N PHE A 66 -1.64 0.02 12.01
CA PHE A 66 -1.20 -1.35 11.83
C PHE A 66 -0.28 -1.78 12.97
N ARG A 67 -0.63 -2.89 13.60
CA ARG A 67 0.14 -3.47 14.71
C ARG A 67 0.62 -4.87 14.31
N PRO A 68 1.86 -5.00 13.87
CA PRO A 68 2.42 -6.29 13.46
C PRO A 68 2.19 -7.42 14.46
N PRO A 69 2.33 -7.23 15.77
CA PRO A 69 2.06 -8.31 16.74
C PRO A 69 0.64 -8.85 16.68
N THR A 70 -0.34 -8.00 16.48
CA THR A 70 -1.75 -8.42 16.38
C THR A 70 -1.97 -9.29 15.15
N PHE A 71 -1.46 -8.86 14.01
CA PHE A 71 -1.60 -9.62 12.76
C PHE A 71 -0.81 -10.92 12.81
N ALA A 72 0.38 -10.92 13.38
CA ALA A 72 1.18 -12.12 13.54
C ALA A 72 0.47 -13.17 14.39
N ARG A 73 -0.16 -12.72 15.48
CA ARG A 73 -0.92 -13.60 16.36
C ARG A 73 -2.12 -14.22 15.64
N GLN A 74 -2.88 -13.39 14.91
CA GLN A 74 -4.01 -13.87 14.12
C GLN A 74 -3.58 -14.91 13.10
N TRP A 75 -2.46 -14.66 12.42
CA TRP A 75 -1.92 -15.61 11.46
C TRP A 75 -1.58 -16.94 12.12
N CYS A 76 -0.89 -16.91 13.26
CA CYS A 76 -0.51 -18.13 13.97
C CYS A 76 -1.75 -18.91 14.44
N GLU A 77 -2.79 -18.21 14.89
CA GLU A 77 -4.06 -18.84 15.30
C GLU A 77 -4.75 -19.53 14.12
N LEU A 78 -4.78 -18.85 12.97
CA LEU A 78 -5.42 -19.39 11.77
C LEU A 78 -4.68 -20.58 11.19
N SER A 79 -3.33 -20.57 11.27
CA SER A 79 -2.52 -21.67 10.76
C SER A 79 -2.43 -22.85 11.71
N GLY A 80 -2.75 -22.65 12.98
CA GLY A 80 -2.67 -23.70 14.00
C GLY A 80 -1.27 -24.07 14.42
N ASP A 81 -0.27 -23.29 14.06
CA ASP A 81 1.13 -23.65 14.25
C ASP A 81 1.79 -23.16 15.55
N GLY A 82 1.09 -22.41 16.34
CA GLY A 82 1.56 -22.03 17.68
C GLY A 82 2.81 -21.15 17.68
N TYR A 83 3.57 -21.26 18.76
CA TYR A 83 4.65 -20.34 19.09
C TYR A 83 5.82 -20.30 18.15
N SER A 84 6.15 -21.40 17.51
CA SER A 84 7.36 -21.49 16.68
C SER A 84 7.33 -20.57 15.47
N LEU A 85 6.15 -20.16 15.02
CA LEU A 85 5.98 -19.28 13.88
C LEU A 85 5.75 -17.83 14.26
N GLU A 86 5.50 -17.52 15.53
CA GLU A 86 5.14 -16.18 15.94
C GLU A 86 6.24 -15.15 15.64
N ALA A 87 7.49 -15.46 15.92
CA ALA A 87 8.60 -14.55 15.64
C ALA A 87 8.78 -14.31 14.15
N LYS A 88 8.63 -15.36 13.36
CA LYS A 88 8.70 -15.28 11.91
C LYS A 88 7.54 -14.48 11.34
N ALA A 89 6.33 -14.76 11.82
CA ALA A 89 5.13 -14.04 11.42
C ALA A 89 5.25 -12.55 11.75
N LEU A 90 5.76 -12.23 12.94
CA LEU A 90 5.97 -10.86 13.36
C LEU A 90 6.94 -10.14 12.42
N ALA A 91 8.07 -10.76 12.09
CA ALA A 91 9.04 -10.19 11.17
C ALA A 91 8.44 -9.94 9.80
N GLU A 92 7.65 -10.87 9.28
CA GLU A 92 7.02 -10.73 7.97
C GLU A 92 5.94 -9.67 7.96
N MET A 93 5.18 -9.52 9.03
CA MET A 93 4.17 -8.46 9.14
C MET A 93 4.84 -7.09 9.27
N ASP A 94 5.96 -7.01 9.96
CA ASP A 94 6.74 -5.78 10.03
C ASP A 94 7.30 -5.39 8.66
N ASP A 95 7.74 -6.38 7.88
CA ASP A 95 8.14 -6.16 6.49
C ASP A 95 6.99 -5.55 5.67
N MET A 96 5.78 -6.03 5.86
CA MET A 96 4.61 -5.51 5.13
C MET A 96 4.32 -4.05 5.49
N ARG A 97 4.51 -3.69 6.74
CA ARG A 97 4.39 -2.29 7.18
C ARG A 97 5.42 -1.41 6.47
N THR A 98 6.66 -1.89 6.38
CA THR A 98 7.73 -1.19 5.65
C THR A 98 7.39 -1.05 4.17
N GLU A 99 6.89 -2.11 3.55
CA GLU A 99 6.52 -2.07 2.14
C GLU A 99 5.36 -1.09 1.88
N ALA A 100 4.39 -1.02 2.78
CA ALA A 100 3.31 -0.03 2.68
C ALA A 100 3.87 1.40 2.84
N TRP A 101 4.84 1.59 3.72
CA TRP A 101 5.51 2.87 3.88
C TRP A 101 6.25 3.29 2.62
N LEU A 102 6.96 2.37 1.97
CA LEU A 102 7.65 2.66 0.71
C LEU A 102 6.68 3.06 -0.39
N LEU A 103 5.52 2.41 -0.44
CA LEU A 103 4.45 2.81 -1.37
C LEU A 103 4.00 4.24 -1.08
N ALA A 104 3.80 4.58 0.19
CA ALA A 104 3.39 5.93 0.58
C ALA A 104 4.45 6.97 0.20
N VAL A 105 5.73 6.65 0.37
CA VAL A 105 6.84 7.55 -0.02
C VAL A 105 6.81 7.82 -1.52
N GLU A 106 6.71 6.78 -2.34
CA GLU A 106 6.66 6.93 -3.79
C GLU A 106 5.45 7.74 -4.24
N LEU A 107 4.31 7.49 -3.64
CA LEU A 107 3.09 8.22 -3.94
C LEU A 107 3.22 9.69 -3.54
N SER A 108 3.80 9.96 -2.37
CA SER A 108 4.05 11.31 -1.87
C SER A 108 4.95 12.10 -2.83
N GLU A 109 6.01 11.48 -3.31
CA GLU A 109 6.91 12.11 -4.27
C GLU A 109 6.20 12.45 -5.58
N ALA A 110 5.37 11.56 -6.06
CA ALA A 110 4.61 11.78 -7.29
C ALA A 110 3.60 12.93 -7.13
N ILE A 111 2.99 13.06 -5.97
CA ILE A 111 2.05 14.15 -5.68
C ILE A 111 2.79 15.49 -5.57
N ALA A 112 3.92 15.50 -4.88
CA ALA A 112 4.69 16.73 -4.64
C ALA A 112 5.41 17.25 -5.89
N SER A 113 5.73 16.38 -6.83
CA SER A 113 6.53 16.74 -8.01
C SER A 113 5.94 16.14 -9.28
N PRO A 114 4.73 16.55 -9.67
CA PRO A 114 4.09 16.00 -10.86
C PRO A 114 4.89 16.28 -12.14
N GLU A 115 5.70 17.35 -12.18
CA GLU A 115 6.54 17.66 -13.32
C GLU A 115 7.59 16.61 -13.60
N ARG A 116 7.99 15.83 -12.60
CA ARG A 116 8.94 14.73 -12.80
C ARG A 116 8.39 13.64 -13.71
N ARG A 117 7.08 13.63 -13.90
CA ARG A 117 6.41 12.67 -14.77
C ARG A 117 6.19 13.22 -16.17
N SER A 118 6.56 14.47 -16.39
CA SER A 118 6.44 15.10 -17.69
C SER A 118 7.51 14.57 -18.65
N PRO A 119 7.27 14.63 -19.96
CA PRO A 119 8.28 14.22 -20.92
C PRO A 119 9.58 15.01 -20.75
N PRO A 120 10.74 14.43 -21.11
CA PRO A 120 12.04 15.07 -20.94
C PRO A 120 12.16 16.45 -21.56
N TRP A 121 11.45 16.71 -22.64
CA TRP A 121 11.48 18.02 -23.30
C TRP A 121 10.97 19.14 -22.39
N HIS A 122 10.32 18.80 -21.30
CA HIS A 122 9.81 19.76 -20.33
C HIS A 122 10.92 20.30 -19.43
N ILE A 123 11.97 19.57 -19.29
CA ILE A 123 12.98 19.82 -18.27
C ILE A 123 13.90 20.97 -18.64
N TRP A 124 14.24 21.06 -19.92
CA TRP A 124 15.23 22.05 -20.35
C TRP A 124 14.59 23.34 -20.80
N ASN A 125 13.38 23.46 -20.67
CA ASN A 125 12.75 24.73 -20.99
C ASN A 125 12.97 25.79 -19.91
#